data_0bf273a34042e5f38dbbe8d8d12bcf98
#
_entry.id   0bf273a34042e5f38dbbe8d8d12bcf98
#
_cell.length_a   1.000
_cell.length_b   1.000
_cell.length_c   1.000
_cell.angle_alpha   90.00
_cell.angle_beta   90.00
_cell.angle_gamma   90.00
#
_symmetry.space_group_name_H-M   'P 1'
#
loop_
_entity.id
_entity.type
_entity.pdbx_description
1 polymer ?
#
loop_
_entity_poly.entity_id
_entity_poly.type
_entity_poly.pdbx_seq_one_letter_code
_entity_poly.pdbx_strand_id
1 'polypeptide(L)' 'MKWLLDAIFLAISACLCWVVWDATAGNILSQRVFPTAALGGVLILADIYLHTLTDD' A
#
# COMPACT_ATOMS: atom_id res chain seq x y z
N MET A 1 -5.62 14.22 -14.95
CA MET A 1 -6.06 14.07 -13.55
C MET A 1 -5.90 12.68 -12.99
N LYS A 2 -5.88 11.65 -13.85
CA LYS A 2 -5.70 10.28 -13.38
C LYS A 2 -4.37 10.07 -12.66
N TRP A 3 -3.30 10.67 -13.19
CA TRP A 3 -1.97 10.56 -12.58
C TRP A 3 -1.92 11.20 -11.20
N LEU A 4 -2.73 12.25 -10.98
CA LEU A 4 -2.77 12.91 -9.67
C LEU A 4 -3.40 12.00 -8.63
N LEU A 5 -4.50 11.33 -8.98
CA LEU A 5 -5.14 10.36 -8.09
C LEU A 5 -4.19 9.20 -7.78
N ASP A 6 -3.47 8.73 -8.78
CA ASP A 6 -2.51 7.66 -8.60
C ASP A 6 -1.38 8.08 -7.66
N ALA A 7 -0.88 9.30 -7.83
CA ALA A 7 0.17 9.83 -6.96
C ALA A 7 -0.31 9.94 -5.51
N ILE A 8 -1.54 10.41 -5.30
CA ILE A 8 -2.13 10.50 -3.96
C ILE A 8 -2.28 9.10 -3.36
N PHE A 9 -2.75 8.14 -4.16
CA PHE A 9 -2.91 6.76 -3.71
C PHE A 9 -1.57 6.16 -3.29
N LEU A 10 -0.54 6.37 -4.09
CA LEU A 10 0.81 5.89 -3.77
C LEU A 10 1.34 6.52 -2.50
N ALA A 11 1.11 7.81 -2.31
CA ALA A 11 1.55 8.51 -1.10
C ALA A 11 0.86 7.93 0.15
N ILE A 12 -0.45 7.72 0.08
CA ILE A 12 -1.20 7.12 1.18
C ILE A 12 -0.71 5.70 1.45
N SER A 13 -0.48 4.93 0.39
CA SER A 13 0.02 3.56 0.51
C SER A 13 1.37 3.51 1.21
N ALA A 14 2.27 4.40 0.81
CA ALA A 14 3.59 4.48 1.42
C ALA A 14 3.50 4.84 2.90
N CYS A 15 2.62 5.78 3.24
CA CYS A 15 2.41 6.18 4.63
C CYS A 15 1.86 5.02 5.46
N LEU A 16 0.89 4.29 4.93
CA LEU A 16 0.31 3.15 5.63
C LEU A 16 1.33 2.03 5.84
N CYS A 17 2.12 1.74 4.82
CA CYS A 17 3.19 0.75 4.94
C CYS A 17 4.22 1.16 5.99
N TRP A 18 4.58 2.44 6.01
CA TRP A 18 5.50 2.97 7.01
C TRP A 18 4.93 2.80 8.41
N VAL A 19 3.66 3.16 8.61
CA VAL A 19 3.01 3.06 9.91
C VAL A 19 2.99 1.61 10.40
N VAL A 20 2.64 0.68 9.53
CA VAL A 20 2.62 -0.74 9.88
C VAL A 20 4.02 -1.22 10.23
N TRP A 21 5.00 -0.83 9.44
CA TRP A 21 6.39 -1.21 9.69
C TRP A 21 6.87 -0.70 11.04
N ASP A 22 6.57 0.56 11.35
CA ASP A 22 6.95 1.18 12.61
C ASP A 22 6.20 0.55 13.80
N ALA A 23 4.93 0.26 13.61
CA ALA A 23 4.11 -0.35 14.66
C ALA A 23 4.59 -1.75 15.03
N THR A 24 5.24 -2.45 14.09
CA THR A 24 5.75 -3.80 14.33
C THR A 24 7.25 -3.82 14.65
N ALA A 25 7.82 -2.68 14.99
CA ALA A 25 9.26 -2.55 15.19
C ALA A 25 9.81 -3.45 16.31
N GLY A 26 8.98 -3.78 17.30
CA GLY A 26 9.41 -4.66 18.39
C GLY A 26 9.31 -6.15 18.09
N ASN A 27 8.81 -6.52 16.93
CA ASN A 27 8.58 -7.91 16.57
C ASN A 27 9.74 -8.47 15.74
N ILE A 28 9.77 -9.80 15.59
CA ILE A 28 10.76 -10.42 14.72
C ILE A 28 10.47 -10.05 13.26
N LEU A 29 11.48 -10.16 12.41
CA LEU A 29 11.42 -9.71 11.03
C LEU A 29 10.26 -10.34 10.26
N SER A 30 10.03 -11.64 10.43
CA SER A 30 8.95 -12.30 9.72
C SER A 30 7.58 -11.74 10.10
N GLN A 31 7.39 -11.38 11.37
CA GLN A 31 6.14 -10.78 11.84
C GLN A 31 5.97 -9.34 11.38
N ARG A 32 7.07 -8.67 11.02
CA ARG A 32 7.01 -7.33 10.42
C ARG A 32 6.69 -7.41 8.93
N VAL A 33 7.27 -8.39 8.25
CA VAL A 33 7.12 -8.55 6.81
C VAL A 33 5.70 -9.00 6.44
N PHE A 34 5.12 -9.94 7.18
CA PHE A 34 3.81 -10.48 6.84
C PHE A 34 2.73 -9.41 6.75
N PRO A 35 2.47 -8.59 7.81
CA PRO A 35 1.43 -7.57 7.71
C PRO A 35 1.77 -6.49 6.69
N THR A 36 3.03 -6.11 6.58
CA THR A 36 3.45 -5.10 5.60
C THR A 36 3.25 -5.61 4.18
N ALA A 37 3.63 -6.85 3.91
CA ALA A 37 3.45 -7.45 2.59
C ALA A 37 1.96 -7.62 2.25
N ALA A 38 1.15 -8.04 3.21
CA ALA A 38 -0.28 -8.19 3.01
C ALA A 38 -0.92 -6.86 2.67
N LEU A 39 -0.59 -5.81 3.43
CA LEU A 39 -1.10 -4.47 3.17
C LEU A 39 -0.65 -3.96 1.80
N GLY A 40 0.63 -4.13 1.48
CA GLY A 40 1.17 -3.73 0.19
C GLY A 40 0.50 -4.45 -0.97
N GLY A 41 0.28 -5.76 -0.82
CA GLY A 41 -0.41 -6.56 -1.83
C GLY A 41 -1.84 -6.09 -2.07
N VAL A 42 -2.58 -5.84 -0.99
CA VAL A 42 -3.95 -5.33 -1.08
C VAL A 42 -3.97 -3.97 -1.76
N LEU A 43 -3.05 -3.09 -1.40
CA LEU A 43 -2.98 -1.75 -1.98
C LEU A 43 -2.62 -1.80 -3.47
N ILE A 44 -1.72 -2.69 -3.86
CA ILE A 44 -1.37 -2.87 -5.27
C ILE A 44 -2.58 -3.38 -6.05
N LEU A 45 -3.30 -4.36 -5.52
CA LEU A 45 -4.50 -4.88 -6.16
C LEU A 45 -5.57 -3.81 -6.28
N ALA A 46 -5.73 -2.98 -5.25
CA ALA A 46 -6.69 -1.89 -5.30
C ALA A 46 -6.31 -0.87 -6.37
N ASP A 47 -5.02 -0.57 -6.51
CA ASP A 47 -4.53 0.35 -7.53
C ASP A 47 -4.81 -0.18 -8.93
N ILE A 48 -4.53 -1.46 -9.16
CA ILE A 48 -4.81 -2.10 -10.45
C ILE A 48 -6.30 -2.06 -10.74
N TYR A 49 -7.13 -2.34 -9.75
CA TYR A 49 -8.58 -2.31 -9.88
C TYR A 49 -9.07 -0.90 -10.26
N LEU A 50 -8.53 0.12 -9.60
CA LEU A 50 -8.88 1.51 -9.92
C LEU A 50 -8.49 1.85 -11.35
N HIS A 51 -7.32 1.44 -11.81
CA HIS A 51 -6.90 1.66 -13.19
C HIS A 51 -7.84 1.01 -14.17
N THR A 52 -8.29 -0.22 -13.86
CA THR A 52 -9.23 -0.93 -14.71
C THR A 52 -10.57 -0.20 -14.80
N LEU A 53 -11.03 0.37 -13.67
CA LEU A 53 -12.30 1.08 -13.65
C LEU A 53 -12.24 2.43 -14.37
N THR A 54 -11.12 3.12 -14.28
CA THR A 54 -11.00 4.48 -14.81
C THR A 54 -10.36 4.55 -16.18
N ASP A 55 -9.80 3.45 -16.64
CA ASP A 55 -9.16 3.40 -17.95
C ASP A 55 -10.17 3.02 -19.01
N ASP A 56 -10.35 3.89 -19.95
CA ASP A 56 -11.26 3.66 -21.07
C ASP A 56 -10.50 3.38 -22.33
#